data_5064badc1887029a15dcc9608db3ba18
#
_entry.id   5064badc1887029a15dcc9608db3ba18
#
_cell.length_a   1.000
_cell.length_b   1.000
_cell.length_c   1.000
_cell.angle_alpha   90.00
_cell.angle_beta   90.00
_cell.angle_gamma   90.00
#
_symmetry.space_group_name_H-M   'P 1'
#
loop_
_entity.id
_entity.type
_entity.pdbx_description
1 polymer ?
#
loop_
_entity_poly.entity_id
_entity_poly.type
_entity_poly.pdbx_seq_one_letter_code
_entity_poly.pdbx_strand_id
1 'polypeptide(L)'
;MHQLCRLDLSRGKELYRELDFELRALAQQLRTRFRASKILAFGSYARHDLNEGSDIDLLIVGKFTERFHKRIGAVLELTELPIEPLCYTEAEFERLVRDKNPFIAAVLEEAVEL
;
A
#
# COMPACT_ATOMS: atom_id res chain seq x y z
N MET A 1 6.11 12.06 17.78
CA MET A 1 5.93 11.10 16.70
C MET A 1 6.41 11.67 15.38
N HIS A 2 7.08 10.88 14.66
CA HIS A 2 7.62 11.33 13.39
C HIS A 2 6.54 11.37 12.31
N GLN A 3 6.47 12.47 11.59
CA GLN A 3 5.46 12.68 10.56
C GLN A 3 6.10 12.61 9.19
N LEU A 4 5.57 11.76 8.32
CA LEU A 4 6.02 11.68 6.94
C LEU A 4 4.94 12.16 5.97
N CYS A 5 4.17 13.18 6.40
CA CYS A 5 3.13 13.75 5.55
C CYS A 5 3.73 14.38 4.30
N ARG A 6 5.00 14.77 4.39
CA ARG A 6 5.69 15.39 3.29
C ARG A 6 7.03 14.70 3.11
N LEU A 7 7.28 14.22 1.91
CA LEU A 7 8.50 13.49 1.61
C LEU A 7 9.66 14.45 1.36
N ASP A 8 10.80 14.16 1.97
CA ASP A 8 12.02 14.92 1.75
C ASP A 8 12.89 14.17 0.75
N LEU A 9 12.77 14.53 -0.51
CA LEU A 9 13.43 13.81 -1.60
C LEU A 9 14.92 14.09 -1.68
N SER A 10 15.43 15.08 -0.93
CA SER A 10 16.86 15.36 -0.91
C SER A 10 17.64 14.23 -0.23
N ARG A 11 16.99 13.36 0.51
CA ARG A 11 17.64 12.29 1.26
C ARG A 11 17.92 11.04 0.43
N GLY A 12 17.30 10.92 -0.74
CA GLY A 12 17.57 9.84 -1.67
C GLY A 12 17.40 8.44 -1.09
N LYS A 13 18.45 7.63 -1.11
CA LYS A 13 18.40 6.23 -0.67
C LYS A 13 17.98 6.07 0.79
N GLU A 14 18.35 7.04 1.63
CA GLU A 14 17.95 7.00 3.02
C GLU A 14 16.46 7.09 3.19
N LEU A 15 15.82 7.95 2.40
CA LEU A 15 14.37 8.09 2.45
C LEU A 15 13.69 6.76 2.10
N TYR A 16 14.13 6.10 1.03
CA TYR A 16 13.53 4.83 0.62
C TYR A 16 13.74 3.75 1.68
N ARG A 17 14.87 3.75 2.35
CA ARG A 17 15.13 2.81 3.44
C ARG A 17 14.18 3.05 4.60
N GLU A 18 13.98 4.33 4.96
CA GLU A 18 13.05 4.67 6.03
C GLU A 18 11.62 4.31 5.67
N LEU A 19 11.22 4.62 4.44
CA LEU A 19 9.88 4.29 3.98
C LEU A 19 9.66 2.78 3.98
N ASP A 20 10.65 2.03 3.51
CA ASP A 20 10.54 0.57 3.51
C ASP A 20 10.35 0.04 4.92
N PHE A 21 11.12 0.54 5.88
CA PHE A 21 11.00 0.13 7.27
C PHE A 21 9.60 0.43 7.80
N GLU A 22 9.12 1.65 7.58
CA GLU A 22 7.80 2.07 8.06
C GLU A 22 6.67 1.30 7.37
N LEU A 23 6.81 1.05 6.08
CA LEU A 23 5.81 0.30 5.34
C LEU A 23 5.74 -1.15 5.81
N ARG A 24 6.88 -1.76 6.11
CA ARG A 24 6.89 -3.12 6.62
C ARG A 24 6.31 -3.20 8.03
N ALA A 25 6.52 -2.17 8.84
CA ALA A 25 5.88 -2.08 10.15
C ALA A 25 4.36 -1.98 10.00
N LEU A 26 3.91 -1.14 9.07
CA LEU A 26 2.49 -1.04 8.77
C LEU A 26 1.94 -2.38 8.27
N ALA A 27 2.69 -3.07 7.44
CA ALA A 27 2.27 -4.38 6.91
C ALA A 27 2.00 -5.37 8.03
N GLN A 28 2.79 -5.36 9.11
CA GLN A 28 2.53 -6.22 10.24
C GLN A 28 1.21 -5.88 10.91
N GLN A 29 0.90 -4.59 11.05
CA GLN A 29 -0.37 -4.17 11.61
C GLN A 29 -1.54 -4.60 10.72
N LEU A 30 -1.36 -4.50 9.41
CA LEU A 30 -2.40 -4.91 8.47
C LEU A 30 -2.66 -6.42 8.55
N ARG A 31 -1.60 -7.20 8.71
CA ARG A 31 -1.75 -8.65 8.89
C ARG A 31 -2.51 -8.99 10.17
N THR A 32 -2.22 -8.27 11.23
CA THR A 32 -2.88 -8.49 12.50
C THR A 32 -4.33 -8.01 12.48
N ARG A 33 -4.55 -6.80 11.99
CA ARG A 33 -5.85 -6.12 12.08
C ARG A 33 -6.85 -6.64 11.04
N PHE A 34 -6.38 -6.92 9.83
CA PHE A 34 -7.26 -7.30 8.71
C PHE A 34 -6.94 -8.68 8.13
N ARG A 35 -6.00 -9.40 8.74
CA ARG A 35 -5.55 -10.70 8.24
C ARG A 35 -5.11 -10.60 6.78
N ALA A 36 -4.37 -9.55 6.47
CA ALA A 36 -3.92 -9.32 5.11
C ALA A 36 -3.04 -10.47 4.64
N SER A 37 -3.38 -11.03 3.49
CA SER A 37 -2.62 -12.11 2.88
C SER A 37 -1.65 -11.59 1.82
N LYS A 38 -1.89 -10.38 1.32
CA LYS A 38 -1.04 -9.80 0.29
C LYS A 38 -1.03 -8.28 0.49
N ILE A 39 0.17 -7.72 0.53
CA ILE A 39 0.34 -6.27 0.68
C ILE A 39 1.40 -5.87 -0.33
N LEU A 40 0.99 -5.10 -1.34
CA LEU A 40 1.83 -4.74 -2.47
C LEU A 40 1.99 -3.23 -2.54
N ALA A 41 3.23 -2.77 -2.64
CA ALA A 41 3.51 -1.37 -2.93
C ALA A 41 3.76 -1.26 -4.44
N PHE A 42 3.11 -0.31 -5.08
CA PHE A 42 3.25 -0.15 -6.53
C PHE A 42 3.35 1.33 -6.87
N GLY A 43 3.35 1.65 -8.15
CA GLY A 43 3.43 3.04 -8.60
C GLY A 43 4.80 3.66 -8.36
N SER A 44 4.80 4.95 -8.06
CA SER A 44 6.04 5.72 -7.96
C SER A 44 7.03 5.16 -6.94
N TYR A 45 6.51 4.66 -5.81
CA TYR A 45 7.39 4.09 -4.80
C TYR A 45 8.12 2.86 -5.35
N ALA A 46 7.40 1.97 -5.99
CA ALA A 46 7.99 0.74 -6.53
C ALA A 46 9.01 1.04 -7.62
N ARG A 47 8.79 2.09 -8.38
CA ARG A 47 9.70 2.51 -9.45
C ARG A 47 10.83 3.41 -8.97
N HIS A 48 10.82 3.79 -7.68
CA HIS A 48 11.80 4.71 -7.09
C HIS A 48 11.79 6.08 -7.79
N ASP A 49 10.60 6.56 -8.13
CA ASP A 49 10.47 7.88 -8.75
C ASP A 49 9.44 8.76 -8.05
N LEU A 50 9.41 8.68 -6.71
CA LEU A 50 8.54 9.54 -5.90
C LEU A 50 8.85 11.01 -6.11
N ASN A 51 7.80 11.80 -6.16
CA ASN A 51 7.88 13.26 -6.19
C ASN A 51 7.36 13.83 -4.87
N GLU A 52 7.68 15.10 -4.60
CA GLU A 52 7.04 15.81 -3.51
C GLU A 52 5.53 15.79 -3.76
N GLY A 53 4.78 15.39 -2.74
CA GLY A 53 3.34 15.31 -2.85
C GLY A 53 2.83 14.00 -3.43
N SER A 54 3.71 13.08 -3.82
CA SER A 54 3.29 11.74 -4.23
C SER A 54 2.81 10.94 -3.03
N ASP A 55 1.76 10.16 -3.22
CA ASP A 55 1.34 9.19 -2.23
C ASP A 55 1.94 7.83 -2.59
N ILE A 56 2.10 6.99 -1.58
CA ILE A 56 2.61 5.63 -1.77
C ILE A 56 1.41 4.73 -2.04
N ASP A 57 1.36 4.17 -3.24
CA ASP A 57 0.25 3.32 -3.64
C ASP A 57 0.40 1.93 -3.04
N LEU A 58 -0.63 1.48 -2.31
CA LEU A 58 -0.66 0.15 -1.71
C LEU A 58 -1.88 -0.60 -2.17
N LEU A 59 -1.71 -1.88 -2.45
CA LEU A 59 -2.83 -2.79 -2.69
C LEU A 59 -2.81 -3.82 -1.57
N ILE A 60 -3.94 -3.92 -0.85
CA ILE A 60 -4.04 -4.77 0.33
C ILE A 60 -5.16 -5.77 0.11
N VAL A 61 -4.83 -7.06 0.22
CA VAL A 61 -5.81 -8.13 0.14
C VAL A 61 -5.94 -8.73 1.53
N GLY A 62 -7.14 -8.69 2.08
CA GLY A 62 -7.34 -9.18 3.44
C GLY A 62 -8.79 -9.53 3.72
N LYS A 63 -9.06 -9.84 4.98
CA LYS A 63 -10.41 -10.17 5.43
C LYS A 63 -11.09 -8.93 5.97
N PHE A 64 -11.47 -8.06 5.06
CA PHE A 64 -12.17 -6.83 5.43
C PHE A 64 -13.63 -7.13 5.74
N THR A 65 -14.09 -6.65 6.89
CA THR A 65 -15.50 -6.73 7.26
C THR A 65 -16.20 -5.41 6.97
N GLU A 66 -15.46 -4.34 6.78
CA GLU A 66 -16.01 -3.04 6.45
C GLU A 66 -16.52 -3.04 5.01
N ARG A 67 -17.49 -2.17 4.74
CA ARG A 67 -17.92 -1.93 3.37
C ARG A 67 -16.76 -1.36 2.56
N PHE A 68 -16.79 -1.59 1.26
CA PHE A 68 -15.68 -1.22 0.39
C PHE A 68 -15.18 0.20 0.63
N HIS A 69 -16.11 1.16 0.65
CA HIS A 69 -15.72 2.58 0.78
C HIS A 69 -15.22 2.94 2.17
N LYS A 70 -15.39 2.07 3.16
CA LYS A 70 -14.90 2.33 4.52
C LYS A 70 -13.58 1.65 4.82
N ARG A 71 -13.12 0.76 3.96
CA ARG A 71 -11.89 0.03 4.17
C ARG A 71 -10.68 0.94 4.14
N ILE A 72 -10.68 1.91 3.22
CA ILE A 72 -9.59 2.86 3.09
C ILE A 72 -9.42 3.66 4.37
N GLY A 73 -10.53 4.18 4.91
CA GLY A 73 -10.48 4.92 6.16
C GLY A 73 -9.94 4.09 7.30
N ALA A 74 -10.35 2.82 7.38
CA ALA A 74 -9.90 1.93 8.44
C ALA A 74 -8.39 1.70 8.37
N VAL A 75 -7.85 1.57 7.16
CA VAL A 75 -6.40 1.42 6.99
C VAL A 75 -5.67 2.72 7.33
N LEU A 76 -6.20 3.85 6.88
CA LEU A 76 -5.56 5.14 7.14
C LEU A 76 -5.48 5.48 8.62
N GLU A 77 -6.35 4.92 9.45
CA GLU A 77 -6.29 5.13 10.89
C GLU A 77 -5.06 4.48 11.53
N LEU A 78 -4.41 3.56 10.84
CA LEU A 78 -3.27 2.84 11.38
C LEU A 78 -1.94 3.54 11.17
N THR A 79 -1.90 4.59 10.36
CA THR A 79 -0.62 5.17 9.96
C THR A 79 -0.76 6.64 9.65
N GLU A 80 0.35 7.36 9.76
CA GLU A 80 0.44 8.75 9.29
C GLU A 80 1.25 8.86 8.02
N LEU A 81 1.65 7.72 7.46
CA LEU A 81 2.37 7.71 6.19
C LEU A 81 1.46 8.21 5.07
N PRO A 82 2.02 8.90 4.07
CA PRO A 82 1.24 9.37 2.92
C PRO A 82 0.98 8.20 1.96
N ILE A 83 0.01 7.38 2.30
CA ILE A 83 -0.34 6.22 1.48
C ILE A 83 -1.69 6.41 0.81
N GLU A 84 -1.87 5.72 -0.31
CA GLU A 84 -3.15 5.63 -1.00
C GLU A 84 -3.49 4.15 -1.12
N PRO A 85 -4.27 3.61 -0.17
CA PRO A 85 -4.54 2.17 -0.16
C PRO A 85 -5.74 1.79 -0.99
N LEU A 86 -5.62 0.65 -1.68
CA LEU A 86 -6.73 -0.05 -2.31
C LEU A 86 -6.92 -1.34 -1.54
N CYS A 87 -8.15 -1.60 -1.12
CA CYS A 87 -8.42 -2.70 -0.20
C CYS A 87 -9.43 -3.67 -0.82
N TYR A 88 -9.01 -4.92 -1.00
CA TYR A 88 -9.84 -5.96 -1.59
C TYR A 88 -9.92 -7.16 -0.66
N THR A 89 -11.06 -7.86 -0.69
CA THR A 89 -11.11 -9.19 -0.10
C THR A 89 -10.41 -10.17 -1.05
N GLU A 90 -10.08 -11.35 -0.54
CA GLU A 90 -9.45 -12.36 -1.37
C GLU A 90 -10.31 -12.73 -2.57
N ALA A 91 -11.62 -12.87 -2.34
CA ALA A 91 -12.54 -13.21 -3.43
C ALA A 91 -12.59 -12.12 -4.49
N GLU A 92 -12.62 -10.86 -4.07
CA GLU A 92 -12.62 -9.74 -5.00
C GLU A 92 -11.34 -9.70 -5.82
N PHE A 93 -10.21 -9.88 -5.16
CA PHE A 93 -8.93 -9.84 -5.83
C PHE A 93 -8.78 -10.99 -6.83
N GLU A 94 -9.17 -12.21 -6.41
CA GLU A 94 -9.12 -13.36 -7.30
C GLU A 94 -9.97 -13.17 -8.53
N ARG A 95 -11.14 -12.54 -8.37
CA ARG A 95 -12.00 -12.26 -9.52
C ARG A 95 -11.33 -11.30 -10.49
N LEU A 96 -10.70 -10.24 -9.96
CA LEU A 96 -10.01 -9.27 -10.81
C LEU A 96 -8.86 -9.90 -11.58
N VAL A 97 -8.12 -10.79 -10.93
CA VAL A 97 -7.03 -11.51 -11.60
C VAL A 97 -7.59 -12.43 -12.68
N ARG A 98 -8.62 -13.19 -12.33
CA ARG A 98 -9.24 -14.14 -13.26
C ARG A 98 -9.82 -13.44 -14.47
N ASP A 99 -10.42 -12.28 -14.28
CA ASP A 99 -11.03 -11.50 -15.36
C ASP A 99 -10.00 -10.69 -16.14
N LYS A 100 -8.72 -10.83 -15.81
CA LYS A 100 -7.61 -10.15 -16.50
C LYS A 100 -7.78 -8.64 -16.48
N ASN A 101 -8.16 -8.11 -15.31
CA ASN A 101 -8.29 -6.67 -15.13
C ASN A 101 -6.97 -5.98 -15.47
N PRO A 102 -6.95 -5.02 -16.42
CA PRO A 102 -5.69 -4.40 -16.86
C PRO A 102 -4.95 -3.65 -15.77
N PHE A 103 -5.69 -3.00 -14.87
CA PHE A 103 -5.06 -2.28 -13.77
C PHE A 103 -4.33 -3.24 -12.83
N ILE A 104 -5.01 -4.34 -12.46
CA ILE A 104 -4.40 -5.33 -11.56
C ILE A 104 -3.20 -5.99 -12.24
N ALA A 105 -3.30 -6.29 -13.53
CA ALA A 105 -2.17 -6.87 -14.26
C ALA A 105 -0.96 -5.93 -14.22
N ALA A 106 -1.18 -4.64 -14.42
CA ALA A 106 -0.11 -3.65 -14.38
C ALA A 106 0.50 -3.56 -12.98
N VAL A 107 -0.33 -3.58 -11.94
CA VAL A 107 0.15 -3.55 -10.57
C VAL A 107 1.05 -4.74 -10.29
N LEU A 108 0.62 -5.93 -10.69
CA LEU A 108 1.38 -7.15 -10.42
C LEU A 108 2.73 -7.18 -11.11
N GLU A 109 2.87 -6.48 -12.24
CA GLU A 109 4.14 -6.45 -12.95
C GLU A 109 5.21 -5.64 -12.23
N GLU A 110 4.82 -4.58 -11.52
CA GLU A 110 5.80 -3.67 -10.93
C GLU A 110 5.84 -3.73 -9.41
N ALA A 111 4.87 -4.36 -8.77
CA ALA A 111 4.71 -4.26 -7.31
C ALA A 111 5.84 -4.89 -6.53
N VAL A 112 6.11 -4.29 -5.37
CA VAL A 112 7.04 -4.83 -4.37
C VAL A 112 6.17 -5.38 -3.24
N GLU A 113 6.38 -6.65 -2.90
CA GLU A 113 5.61 -7.27 -1.83
C GLU A 113 6.20 -6.91 -0.48
N LEU A 114 5.36 -6.49 0.45
CA LEU A 114 5.77 -6.12 1.81
C LEU A 114 5.48 -7.27 2.84
#